data_9bf63894a590a0fa45590aa940f5b248
#
_entry.id   9bf63894a590a0fa45590aa940f5b248
#
_cell.length_a   1.000
_cell.length_b   1.000
_cell.length_c   1.000
_cell.angle_alpha   90.00
_cell.angle_beta   90.00
_cell.angle_gamma   90.00
#
_symmetry.space_group_name_H-M   'P 1'
#
loop_
_entity.id
_entity.type
_entity.pdbx_description
1 polymer ?
#
loop_
_entity_poly.entity_id
_entity_poly.type
_entity_poly.pdbx_seq_one_letter_code
_entity_poly.pdbx_strand_id
1 'polypeptide(L)'
;MGHTVTLPEIEGNTPFRKVFVKFFDVISEITSNSDVVSVDNRSVNNKLFNACLEFYCFNCGYEVLSNNIADYIFEIDEAHIEKADEKLTEFLNGIGDLDMNPIKLFVAEITDNIKEHSIAQNGLLYYWCPKGKNVIDICIADNGISILGSYVQKDLYIDRIGDSDAKAIALAKDGYSTKNLPDAENRGYGISKNINMITNGLNGSMYILSGSALMICNKGSKRILSMPEQTEWSGTLVFAEIPLKTPE
;
A
#
# COMPACT_ATOMS: atom_id res chain seq x y z
N MET A 1 -29.22 6.56 -17.24
CA MET A 1 -29.13 6.81 -15.79
C MET A 1 -27.95 6.00 -15.31
N GLY A 2 -27.00 6.63 -14.61
CA GLY A 2 -25.83 5.89 -14.09
C GLY A 2 -26.22 4.89 -13.02
N HIS A 3 -25.50 3.78 -12.93
CA HIS A 3 -25.70 2.73 -11.94
C HIS A 3 -24.81 2.97 -10.71
N THR A 4 -25.35 2.75 -9.52
CA THR A 4 -24.60 2.78 -8.26
C THR A 4 -24.38 1.35 -7.76
N VAL A 5 -23.14 0.96 -7.55
CA VAL A 5 -22.80 -0.32 -6.89
C VAL A 5 -22.83 -0.12 -5.38
N THR A 6 -23.69 -0.91 -4.70
CA THR A 6 -23.76 -0.92 -3.23
C THR A 6 -22.98 -2.10 -2.69
N LEU A 7 -22.00 -1.84 -1.83
CA LEU A 7 -21.09 -2.86 -1.34
C LEU A 7 -21.68 -3.67 -0.18
N PRO A 8 -21.29 -4.97 -0.08
CA PRO A 8 -21.62 -5.78 1.07
C PRO A 8 -20.93 -5.27 2.34
N GLU A 9 -21.46 -5.65 3.50
CA GLU A 9 -20.82 -5.36 4.78
C GLU A 9 -19.43 -6.04 4.86
N ILE A 10 -18.40 -5.25 5.20
CA ILE A 10 -17.04 -5.71 5.45
C ILE A 10 -16.64 -5.27 6.85
N GLU A 11 -16.45 -6.25 7.74
CA GLU A 11 -16.14 -5.99 9.14
C GLU A 11 -14.72 -5.39 9.32
N GLY A 12 -14.57 -4.51 10.31
CA GLY A 12 -13.30 -3.84 10.62
C GLY A 12 -12.17 -4.77 11.02
N ASN A 13 -12.46 -5.99 11.50
CA ASN A 13 -11.50 -6.99 11.91
C ASN A 13 -11.15 -8.01 10.80
N THR A 14 -11.65 -7.81 9.58
CA THR A 14 -11.35 -8.70 8.45
C THR A 14 -9.83 -8.74 8.20
N PRO A 15 -9.18 -9.94 8.14
CA PRO A 15 -7.75 -10.05 7.87
C PRO A 15 -7.36 -9.43 6.53
N PHE A 16 -6.20 -8.76 6.47
CA PHE A 16 -5.70 -8.03 5.31
C PHE A 16 -5.88 -8.80 3.98
N ARG A 17 -5.43 -10.07 3.90
CA ARG A 17 -5.59 -10.86 2.68
C ARG A 17 -7.05 -10.97 2.21
N LYS A 18 -7.99 -11.16 3.15
CA LYS A 18 -9.42 -11.26 2.84
C LYS A 18 -9.99 -9.89 2.43
N VAL A 19 -9.49 -8.82 3.02
CA VAL A 19 -9.83 -7.45 2.62
C VAL A 19 -9.50 -7.25 1.14
N PHE A 20 -8.30 -7.64 0.72
CA PHE A 20 -7.87 -7.47 -0.66
C PHE A 20 -8.60 -8.38 -1.66
N VAL A 21 -8.87 -9.63 -1.33
CA VAL A 21 -9.71 -10.47 -2.19
C VAL A 21 -11.06 -9.82 -2.43
N LYS A 22 -11.74 -9.40 -1.35
CA LYS A 22 -13.03 -8.69 -1.49
C LYS A 22 -12.91 -7.36 -2.24
N PHE A 23 -11.81 -6.64 -2.06
CA PHE A 23 -11.54 -5.41 -2.80
C PHE A 23 -11.51 -5.68 -4.30
N PHE A 24 -10.77 -6.68 -4.74
CA PHE A 24 -10.69 -7.02 -6.16
C PHE A 24 -11.97 -7.59 -6.73
N ASP A 25 -12.75 -8.35 -5.95
CA ASP A 25 -14.09 -8.78 -6.35
C ASP A 25 -14.96 -7.56 -6.68
N VAL A 26 -14.94 -6.54 -5.82
CA VAL A 26 -15.66 -5.27 -6.02
C VAL A 26 -15.14 -4.51 -7.24
N ILE A 27 -13.82 -4.39 -7.39
CA ILE A 27 -13.23 -3.72 -8.57
C ILE A 27 -13.62 -4.43 -9.86
N SER A 28 -13.59 -5.76 -9.88
CA SER A 28 -14.04 -6.55 -11.02
C SER A 28 -15.51 -6.29 -11.36
N GLU A 29 -16.39 -6.19 -10.37
CA GLU A 29 -17.80 -5.83 -10.57
C GLU A 29 -17.95 -4.42 -11.15
N ILE A 30 -17.25 -3.44 -10.60
CA ILE A 30 -17.28 -2.04 -11.06
C ILE A 30 -16.81 -1.96 -12.53
N THR A 31 -15.67 -2.59 -12.85
CA THR A 31 -15.05 -2.49 -14.18
C THR A 31 -15.77 -3.29 -15.25
N SER A 32 -16.46 -4.36 -14.89
CA SER A 32 -17.24 -5.16 -15.84
C SER A 32 -18.56 -4.51 -16.27
N ASN A 33 -19.00 -3.46 -15.57
CA ASN A 33 -20.24 -2.76 -15.84
C ASN A 33 -19.97 -1.30 -16.23
N SER A 34 -20.05 -1.01 -17.53
CA SER A 34 -19.78 0.32 -18.10
C SER A 34 -20.75 1.43 -17.65
N ASP A 35 -21.89 1.06 -17.06
CA ASP A 35 -22.90 2.01 -16.60
C ASP A 35 -22.69 2.47 -15.15
N VAL A 36 -21.70 1.91 -14.43
CA VAL A 36 -21.36 2.32 -13.08
C VAL A 36 -20.76 3.72 -13.09
N VAL A 37 -21.33 4.63 -12.30
CA VAL A 37 -20.86 5.99 -12.13
C VAL A 37 -20.49 6.29 -10.66
N SER A 38 -21.01 5.51 -9.72
CA SER A 38 -20.75 5.69 -8.30
C SER A 38 -20.74 4.37 -7.53
N VAL A 39 -20.08 4.39 -6.37
CA VAL A 39 -19.93 3.27 -5.46
C VAL A 39 -20.39 3.68 -4.06
N ASP A 40 -21.31 2.91 -3.49
CA ASP A 40 -21.82 3.14 -2.12
C ASP A 40 -21.11 2.20 -1.14
N ASN A 41 -20.17 2.73 -0.35
CA ASN A 41 -19.42 2.00 0.66
C ASN A 41 -19.87 2.28 2.11
N ARG A 42 -21.03 2.92 2.33
CA ARG A 42 -21.50 3.32 3.65
C ARG A 42 -21.74 2.16 4.62
N SER A 43 -21.98 0.95 4.10
CA SER A 43 -22.11 -0.29 4.90
C SER A 43 -20.76 -0.94 5.26
N VAL A 44 -19.65 -0.43 4.71
CA VAL A 44 -18.32 -1.01 4.94
C VAL A 44 -17.69 -0.42 6.19
N ASN A 45 -17.44 -1.27 7.20
CA ASN A 45 -16.81 -0.86 8.46
C ASN A 45 -15.28 -1.03 8.47
N ASN A 46 -14.68 -1.54 7.39
CA ASN A 46 -13.23 -1.69 7.27
C ASN A 46 -12.60 -0.44 6.67
N LYS A 47 -11.84 0.30 7.48
CA LYS A 47 -11.25 1.58 7.07
C LYS A 47 -10.18 1.44 6.00
N LEU A 48 -9.36 0.39 6.06
CA LEU A 48 -8.35 0.12 5.03
C LEU A 48 -9.01 -0.16 3.67
N PHE A 49 -10.06 -0.98 3.67
CA PHE A 49 -10.82 -1.26 2.46
C PHE A 49 -11.36 0.05 1.86
N ASN A 50 -11.99 0.89 2.70
CA ASN A 50 -12.54 2.17 2.25
C ASN A 50 -11.44 3.08 1.68
N ALA A 51 -10.30 3.21 2.35
CA ALA A 51 -9.20 4.05 1.87
C ALA A 51 -8.67 3.57 0.50
N CYS A 52 -8.49 2.26 0.32
CA CYS A 52 -8.06 1.70 -0.97
C CYS A 52 -9.11 1.87 -2.06
N LEU A 53 -10.40 1.70 -1.72
CA LEU A 53 -11.50 1.87 -2.66
C LEU A 53 -11.64 3.34 -3.10
N GLU A 54 -11.59 4.27 -2.16
CA GLU A 54 -11.66 5.69 -2.45
C GLU A 54 -10.50 6.13 -3.33
N PHE A 55 -9.28 5.63 -3.05
CA PHE A 55 -8.12 5.88 -3.89
C PHE A 55 -8.29 5.31 -5.32
N TYR A 56 -8.79 4.08 -5.44
CA TYR A 56 -9.07 3.47 -6.73
C TYR A 56 -10.12 4.28 -7.51
N CYS A 57 -11.25 4.59 -6.88
CA CYS A 57 -12.34 5.34 -7.50
C CYS A 57 -11.91 6.74 -7.92
N PHE A 58 -11.13 7.44 -7.08
CA PHE A 58 -10.55 8.74 -7.39
C PHE A 58 -9.73 8.70 -8.69
N ASN A 59 -8.87 7.69 -8.85
CA ASN A 59 -8.01 7.55 -10.04
C ASN A 59 -8.80 7.14 -11.29
N CYS A 60 -9.92 6.45 -11.14
CA CYS A 60 -10.75 5.98 -12.26
C CYS A 60 -11.94 6.91 -12.58
N GLY A 61 -12.14 7.98 -11.80
CA GLY A 61 -13.21 8.95 -12.01
C GLY A 61 -14.60 8.47 -11.55
N TYR A 62 -14.67 7.48 -10.64
CA TYR A 62 -15.92 7.07 -10.00
C TYR A 62 -16.22 7.93 -8.77
N GLU A 63 -17.50 8.24 -8.56
CA GLU A 63 -17.95 8.89 -7.34
C GLU A 63 -18.05 7.86 -6.20
N VAL A 64 -17.59 8.20 -5.00
CA VAL A 64 -17.76 7.36 -3.80
C VAL A 64 -18.75 8.01 -2.87
N LEU A 65 -19.85 7.28 -2.57
CA LEU A 65 -20.85 7.69 -1.60
C LEU A 65 -20.41 7.21 -0.21
N SER A 66 -19.51 7.93 0.40
CA SER A 66 -18.86 7.62 1.68
C SER A 66 -19.34 8.56 2.78
N ASN A 67 -19.33 8.07 4.02
CA ASN A 67 -19.50 8.93 5.20
C ASN A 67 -18.19 9.57 5.67
N ASN A 68 -17.04 9.12 5.13
CA ASN A 68 -15.70 9.60 5.44
C ASN A 68 -14.85 9.57 4.17
N ILE A 69 -14.66 10.70 3.53
CA ILE A 69 -13.69 10.83 2.43
C ILE A 69 -12.29 10.70 3.03
N ALA A 70 -11.43 9.89 2.40
CA ALA A 70 -10.05 9.75 2.83
C ALA A 70 -9.30 11.07 2.65
N ASP A 71 -8.99 11.75 3.75
CA ASP A 71 -8.15 12.97 3.76
C ASP A 71 -6.68 12.71 3.36
N TYR A 72 -6.39 11.53 2.79
CA TYR A 72 -5.05 10.95 2.65
C TYR A 72 -4.62 10.69 1.21
N ILE A 73 -5.46 11.06 0.23
CA ILE A 73 -5.09 11.01 -1.19
C ILE A 73 -4.38 12.32 -1.54
N PHE A 74 -3.24 12.24 -2.19
CA PHE A 74 -2.42 13.40 -2.54
C PHE A 74 -1.77 13.24 -3.92
N GLU A 75 -1.52 14.36 -4.59
CA GLU A 75 -0.65 14.40 -5.77
C GLU A 75 0.80 14.16 -5.36
N ILE A 76 1.56 13.44 -6.19
CA ILE A 76 2.95 13.11 -5.89
C ILE A 76 3.85 14.27 -6.31
N ASP A 77 3.84 15.31 -5.51
CA ASP A 77 4.77 16.43 -5.55
C ASP A 77 5.32 16.74 -4.16
N GLU A 78 6.33 17.60 -4.10
CA GLU A 78 7.06 17.87 -2.85
C GLU A 78 6.15 18.50 -1.79
N ALA A 79 5.31 19.47 -2.16
CA ALA A 79 4.44 20.18 -1.23
C ALA A 79 3.35 19.30 -0.62
N HIS A 80 2.75 18.41 -1.42
CA HIS A 80 1.73 17.47 -0.94
C HIS A 80 2.33 16.36 -0.07
N ILE A 81 3.53 15.91 -0.39
CA ILE A 81 4.27 14.92 0.41
C ILE A 81 4.65 15.50 1.78
N GLU A 82 5.16 16.75 1.82
CA GLU A 82 5.45 17.43 3.08
C GLU A 82 4.20 17.57 3.95
N LYS A 83 3.07 17.97 3.37
CA LYS A 83 1.79 18.05 4.07
C LYS A 83 1.29 16.70 4.58
N ALA A 84 1.51 15.61 3.84
CA ALA A 84 1.17 14.26 4.28
C ALA A 84 2.04 13.81 5.47
N ASP A 85 3.35 14.15 5.47
CA ASP A 85 4.27 13.90 6.60
C ASP A 85 3.90 14.72 7.84
N GLU A 86 3.50 15.97 7.68
CA GLU A 86 3.01 16.82 8.78
C GLU A 86 1.78 16.18 9.44
N LYS A 87 0.77 15.78 8.67
CA LYS A 87 -0.44 15.12 9.18
C LYS A 87 -0.13 13.79 9.89
N LEU A 88 0.77 12.98 9.31
CA LEU A 88 1.24 11.76 9.98
C LEU A 88 1.92 12.08 11.31
N THR A 89 2.75 13.11 11.32
CA THR A 89 3.46 13.55 12.54
C THR A 89 2.50 13.99 13.63
N GLU A 90 1.48 14.77 13.29
CA GLU A 90 0.42 15.18 14.22
C GLU A 90 -0.33 13.98 14.79
N PHE A 91 -0.69 13.01 13.92
CA PHE A 91 -1.34 11.78 14.35
C PHE A 91 -0.47 10.96 15.31
N LEU A 92 0.80 10.75 15.00
CA LEU A 92 1.73 9.99 15.83
C LEU A 92 1.96 10.66 17.18
N ASN A 93 2.07 12.00 17.22
CA ASN A 93 2.15 12.77 18.46
C ASN A 93 0.94 12.57 19.38
N GLY A 94 -0.24 12.31 18.82
CA GLY A 94 -1.47 12.04 19.57
C GLY A 94 -1.55 10.64 20.19
N ILE A 95 -0.65 9.71 19.81
CA ILE A 95 -0.66 8.32 20.31
C ILE A 95 0.05 8.17 21.67
N GLY A 96 0.89 9.12 22.06
CA GLY A 96 1.62 9.10 23.33
C GLY A 96 3.05 8.60 23.20
N ASP A 97 3.55 7.83 24.16
CA ASP A 97 4.97 7.45 24.28
C ASP A 97 5.37 6.38 23.23
N LEU A 98 5.56 6.83 21.99
CA LEU A 98 5.94 6.03 20.83
C LEU A 98 7.25 6.57 20.25
N ASP A 99 8.24 5.69 20.01
CA ASP A 99 9.36 6.06 19.13
C ASP A 99 8.88 6.17 17.68
N MET A 100 8.63 7.39 17.24
CA MET A 100 8.10 7.70 15.91
C MET A 100 9.15 7.60 14.80
N ASN A 101 10.45 7.64 15.13
CA ASN A 101 11.51 7.71 14.12
C ASN A 101 11.50 6.54 13.12
N PRO A 102 11.36 5.27 13.56
CA PRO A 102 11.29 4.15 12.62
C PRO A 102 10.06 4.23 11.69
N ILE A 103 8.92 4.72 12.20
CA ILE A 103 7.69 4.85 11.41
C ILE A 103 7.85 5.94 10.36
N LYS A 104 8.35 7.11 10.76
CA LYS A 104 8.62 8.21 9.83
C LYS A 104 9.64 7.83 8.76
N LEU A 105 10.71 7.15 9.16
CA LEU A 105 11.70 6.63 8.20
C LEU A 105 11.07 5.65 7.22
N PHE A 106 10.22 4.73 7.70
CA PHE A 106 9.49 3.80 6.85
C PHE A 106 8.61 4.52 5.81
N VAL A 107 7.81 5.49 6.26
CA VAL A 107 6.93 6.25 5.37
C VAL A 107 7.74 7.04 4.35
N ALA A 108 8.79 7.76 4.79
CA ALA A 108 9.66 8.54 3.90
C ALA A 108 10.31 7.65 2.81
N GLU A 109 10.89 6.51 3.18
CA GLU A 109 11.53 5.59 2.24
C GLU A 109 10.53 5.01 1.21
N ILE A 110 9.30 4.68 1.62
CA ILE A 110 8.29 4.18 0.68
C ILE A 110 7.81 5.31 -0.24
N THR A 111 7.61 6.52 0.30
CA THR A 111 7.21 7.69 -0.49
C THR A 111 8.28 8.07 -1.50
N ASP A 112 9.56 8.03 -1.12
CA ASP A 112 10.68 8.26 -2.04
C ASP A 112 10.72 7.21 -3.16
N ASN A 113 10.44 5.93 -2.85
CA ASN A 113 10.34 4.89 -3.87
C ASN A 113 9.21 5.18 -4.86
N ILE A 114 8.07 5.69 -4.40
CA ILE A 114 6.96 6.11 -5.28
C ILE A 114 7.44 7.23 -6.21
N LYS A 115 8.04 8.29 -5.69
CA LYS A 115 8.58 9.42 -6.50
C LYS A 115 9.58 8.96 -7.57
N GLU A 116 10.48 8.06 -7.22
CA GLU A 116 11.59 7.67 -8.07
C GLU A 116 11.26 6.58 -9.09
N HIS A 117 10.27 5.75 -8.82
CA HIS A 117 10.08 4.50 -9.56
C HIS A 117 8.69 4.26 -10.12
N SER A 118 7.64 4.91 -9.58
CA SER A 118 6.28 4.50 -9.92
C SER A 118 5.68 5.22 -11.13
N ILE A 119 6.19 6.38 -11.53
CA ILE A 119 5.57 7.28 -12.53
C ILE A 119 4.11 7.62 -12.15
N ALA A 120 3.77 7.48 -10.90
CA ALA A 120 2.42 7.73 -10.42
C ALA A 120 2.13 9.24 -10.37
N GLN A 121 0.86 9.58 -10.56
CA GLN A 121 0.36 10.94 -10.36
C GLN A 121 -0.16 11.14 -8.94
N ASN A 122 -0.76 10.10 -8.38
CA ASN A 122 -1.42 10.16 -7.08
C ASN A 122 -0.88 9.09 -6.13
N GLY A 123 -0.79 9.46 -4.87
CA GLY A 123 -0.47 8.60 -3.75
C GLY A 123 -1.57 8.55 -2.71
N LEU A 124 -1.62 7.46 -1.96
CA LEU A 124 -2.41 7.27 -0.76
C LEU A 124 -1.48 7.12 0.43
N LEU A 125 -1.69 7.92 1.48
CA LEU A 125 -1.12 7.68 2.80
C LEU A 125 -2.28 7.53 3.80
N TYR A 126 -2.55 6.32 4.24
CA TYR A 126 -3.55 6.01 5.25
C TYR A 126 -2.87 5.55 6.53
N TYR A 127 -3.36 6.01 7.67
CA TYR A 127 -2.91 5.56 8.98
C TYR A 127 -4.08 5.51 9.96
N TRP A 128 -4.03 4.54 10.88
CA TRP A 128 -5.09 4.31 11.83
C TRP A 128 -4.61 3.58 13.08
N CYS A 129 -5.16 3.95 14.21
CA CYS A 129 -4.99 3.23 15.47
C CYS A 129 -6.36 2.65 15.88
N PRO A 130 -6.63 1.35 15.65
CA PRO A 130 -7.92 0.74 15.98
C PRO A 130 -8.16 0.78 17.49
N LYS A 131 -9.35 1.26 17.91
CA LYS A 131 -9.73 1.27 19.33
C LYS A 131 -9.70 -0.16 19.89
N GLY A 132 -9.02 -0.35 21.01
CA GLY A 132 -8.90 -1.64 21.68
C GLY A 132 -7.89 -2.62 21.08
N LYS A 133 -7.20 -2.23 19.99
CA LYS A 133 -6.01 -2.91 19.49
C LYS A 133 -4.79 -2.03 19.80
N ASN A 134 -3.73 -2.65 20.28
CA ASN A 134 -2.48 -1.94 20.58
C ASN A 134 -1.57 -1.98 19.34
N VAL A 135 -2.07 -1.45 18.22
CA VAL A 135 -1.39 -1.45 16.93
C VAL A 135 -1.65 -0.15 16.18
N ILE A 136 -0.73 0.22 15.29
CA ILE A 136 -0.93 1.23 14.25
C ILE A 136 -0.95 0.51 12.89
N ASP A 137 -1.97 0.78 12.10
CA ASP A 137 -2.07 0.40 10.71
C ASP A 137 -1.61 1.57 9.83
N ILE A 138 -0.68 1.33 8.91
CA ILE A 138 -0.20 2.32 7.94
C ILE A 138 -0.27 1.69 6.56
N CYS A 139 -0.88 2.39 5.60
CA CYS A 139 -0.92 2.00 4.20
C CYS A 139 -0.42 3.14 3.34
N ILE A 140 0.50 2.83 2.44
CA ILE A 140 1.02 3.75 1.43
C ILE A 140 0.81 3.06 0.08
N ALA A 141 0.20 3.76 -0.86
CA ALA A 141 -0.04 3.20 -2.18
C ALA A 141 0.14 4.25 -3.28
N ASP A 142 0.35 3.78 -4.49
CA ASP A 142 0.41 4.59 -5.71
C ASP A 142 -0.39 3.96 -6.85
N ASN A 143 -0.72 4.77 -7.85
CA ASN A 143 -1.43 4.36 -9.06
C ASN A 143 -0.52 4.27 -10.29
N GLY A 144 0.79 4.15 -10.09
CA GLY A 144 1.77 4.12 -11.16
C GLY A 144 2.03 2.74 -11.75
N ILE A 145 3.30 2.44 -12.03
CA ILE A 145 3.75 1.14 -12.49
C ILE A 145 4.09 0.24 -11.30
N SER A 146 3.90 -1.07 -11.48
CA SER A 146 4.30 -2.07 -10.48
C SER A 146 5.83 -2.13 -10.31
N ILE A 147 6.30 -2.88 -9.31
CA ILE A 147 7.72 -3.18 -9.14
C ILE A 147 8.28 -3.84 -10.40
N LEU A 148 7.52 -4.76 -11.02
CA LEU A 148 7.89 -5.35 -12.31
C LEU A 148 8.00 -4.28 -13.39
N GLY A 149 7.00 -3.40 -13.48
CA GLY A 149 6.99 -2.29 -14.45
C GLY A 149 8.22 -1.38 -14.32
N SER A 150 8.68 -1.12 -13.09
CA SER A 150 9.88 -0.34 -12.82
C SER A 150 11.15 -1.04 -13.35
N TYR A 151 11.28 -2.36 -13.20
CA TYR A 151 12.41 -3.11 -13.78
C TYR A 151 12.35 -3.13 -15.31
N VAL A 152 11.15 -3.35 -15.89
CA VAL A 152 10.94 -3.35 -17.34
C VAL A 152 11.28 -1.99 -17.94
N GLN A 153 10.84 -0.90 -17.33
CA GLN A 153 11.12 0.46 -17.80
C GLN A 153 12.64 0.77 -17.84
N LYS A 154 13.40 0.24 -16.89
CA LYS A 154 14.85 0.45 -16.78
C LYS A 154 15.67 -0.60 -17.53
N ASP A 155 15.03 -1.60 -18.13
CA ASP A 155 15.68 -2.75 -18.80
C ASP A 155 16.67 -3.49 -17.86
N LEU A 156 16.26 -3.65 -16.58
CA LEU A 156 17.11 -4.25 -15.55
C LEU A 156 16.57 -5.61 -15.12
N TYR A 157 17.46 -6.61 -15.06
CA TYR A 157 17.19 -7.95 -14.53
C TYR A 157 16.06 -8.72 -15.25
N ILE A 158 15.73 -8.37 -16.49
CA ILE A 158 14.61 -8.95 -17.26
C ILE A 158 14.79 -10.47 -17.41
N ASP A 159 16.02 -10.94 -17.66
CA ASP A 159 16.34 -12.38 -17.77
C ASP A 159 16.03 -13.17 -16.48
N ARG A 160 15.98 -12.48 -15.32
CA ARG A 160 15.75 -13.10 -14.01
C ARG A 160 14.26 -13.10 -13.63
N ILE A 161 13.54 -12.05 -13.99
CA ILE A 161 12.15 -11.82 -13.56
C ILE A 161 11.15 -12.22 -14.64
N GLY A 162 11.48 -12.10 -15.94
CA GLY A 162 10.54 -12.27 -17.04
C GLY A 162 9.35 -11.31 -16.89
N ASP A 163 8.15 -11.85 -16.99
CA ASP A 163 6.86 -11.17 -16.83
C ASP A 163 6.19 -11.44 -15.46
N SER A 164 6.96 -11.78 -14.43
CA SER A 164 6.42 -12.24 -13.14
C SER A 164 6.57 -11.19 -12.04
N ASP A 165 5.46 -10.59 -11.61
CA ASP A 165 5.40 -9.70 -10.45
C ASP A 165 5.96 -10.37 -9.18
N ALA A 166 5.67 -11.66 -8.97
CA ALA A 166 6.19 -12.40 -7.83
C ALA A 166 7.72 -12.49 -7.81
N LYS A 167 8.35 -12.69 -8.99
CA LYS A 167 9.81 -12.69 -9.11
C LYS A 167 10.38 -11.29 -8.96
N ALA A 168 9.68 -10.26 -9.46
CA ALA A 168 10.09 -8.87 -9.30
C ALA A 168 10.08 -8.46 -7.82
N ILE A 169 9.02 -8.77 -7.07
CA ILE A 169 8.97 -8.54 -5.62
C ILE A 169 10.07 -9.33 -4.88
N ALA A 170 10.32 -10.59 -5.27
CA ALA A 170 11.39 -11.39 -4.67
C ALA A 170 12.75 -10.74 -4.88
N LEU A 171 13.02 -10.25 -6.08
CA LEU A 171 14.28 -9.60 -6.44
C LEU A 171 14.44 -8.28 -5.65
N ALA A 172 13.39 -7.46 -5.57
CA ALA A 172 13.40 -6.22 -4.78
C ALA A 172 13.62 -6.50 -3.28
N LYS A 173 13.00 -7.55 -2.73
CA LYS A 173 13.22 -8.04 -1.36
C LYS A 173 14.67 -8.45 -1.13
N ASP A 174 15.33 -9.03 -2.12
CA ASP A 174 16.74 -9.46 -2.03
C ASP A 174 17.73 -8.30 -2.25
N GLY A 175 17.21 -7.08 -2.40
CA GLY A 175 17.99 -5.86 -2.42
C GLY A 175 18.43 -5.38 -3.80
N TYR A 176 17.88 -5.92 -4.86
CA TYR A 176 18.14 -5.43 -6.21
C TYR A 176 17.27 -4.20 -6.49
N SER A 177 17.91 -3.06 -6.71
CA SER A 177 17.25 -1.77 -6.93
C SER A 177 17.26 -1.38 -8.41
N THR A 178 16.29 -0.57 -8.83
CA THR A 178 16.29 0.11 -10.12
C THR A 178 16.91 1.51 -10.05
N LYS A 179 17.48 1.91 -8.91
CA LYS A 179 18.25 3.15 -8.76
C LYS A 179 19.56 3.02 -9.53
N ASN A 180 19.95 4.09 -10.22
CA ASN A 180 21.18 4.14 -10.98
C ASN A 180 22.37 4.50 -10.04
N LEU A 181 22.71 3.59 -9.13
CA LEU A 181 23.79 3.74 -8.17
C LEU A 181 24.97 2.85 -8.55
N PRO A 182 26.22 3.16 -8.18
CA PRO A 182 27.36 2.27 -8.37
C PRO A 182 27.08 0.88 -7.76
N ASP A 183 27.59 -0.19 -8.37
CA ASP A 183 27.30 -1.59 -7.99
C ASP A 183 27.48 -1.90 -6.51
N ALA A 184 28.37 -1.21 -5.81
CA ALA A 184 28.56 -1.35 -4.37
C ALA A 184 27.40 -0.78 -3.53
N GLU A 185 26.65 0.20 -4.07
CA GLU A 185 25.54 0.89 -3.43
C GLU A 185 24.18 0.40 -3.92
N ASN A 186 24.14 -0.28 -5.09
CA ASN A 186 22.92 -0.86 -5.68
C ASN A 186 22.35 -2.05 -4.88
N ARG A 187 23.03 -2.51 -3.85
CA ARG A 187 22.48 -3.54 -2.95
C ARG A 187 21.51 -2.89 -1.97
N GLY A 188 20.38 -2.68 -2.47
CA GLY A 188 19.12 -2.22 -1.97
C GLY A 188 18.89 -2.18 -0.47
N TYR A 189 19.01 -0.99 0.02
CA TYR A 189 18.58 -0.70 1.39
C TYR A 189 17.05 -0.43 1.46
N GLY A 190 16.35 -0.19 0.34
CA GLY A 190 14.93 0.18 0.30
C GLY A 190 13.98 -0.84 0.93
N ILE A 191 13.33 -1.65 0.13
CA ILE A 191 12.29 -2.61 0.59
C ILE A 191 12.83 -3.60 1.62
N SER A 192 14.03 -4.15 1.43
CA SER A 192 14.63 -5.13 2.34
C SER A 192 14.86 -4.55 3.75
N LYS A 193 15.35 -3.31 3.83
CA LYS A 193 15.56 -2.59 5.10
C LYS A 193 14.25 -2.32 5.80
N ASN A 194 13.25 -1.85 5.07
CA ASN A 194 11.91 -1.59 5.60
C ASN A 194 11.24 -2.87 6.15
N ILE A 195 11.31 -3.97 5.40
CA ILE A 195 10.83 -5.26 5.90
C ILE A 195 11.50 -5.62 7.22
N ASN A 196 12.82 -5.52 7.31
CA ASN A 196 13.54 -5.88 8.53
C ASN A 196 13.22 -4.93 9.70
N MET A 197 13.12 -3.64 9.43
CA MET A 197 12.76 -2.64 10.43
C MET A 197 11.36 -2.90 11.01
N ILE A 198 10.35 -3.11 10.15
CA ILE A 198 8.98 -3.38 10.59
C ILE A 198 8.89 -4.74 11.30
N THR A 199 9.42 -5.82 10.69
CA THR A 199 9.17 -7.18 11.20
C THR A 199 10.07 -7.57 12.37
N ASN A 200 11.35 -7.19 12.34
CA ASN A 200 12.32 -7.54 13.38
C ASN A 200 12.53 -6.41 14.39
N GLY A 201 12.55 -5.16 13.94
CA GLY A 201 12.73 -3.99 14.81
C GLY A 201 11.49 -3.65 15.62
N LEU A 202 10.34 -3.60 14.97
CA LEU A 202 9.07 -3.20 15.58
C LEU A 202 8.13 -4.38 15.90
N ASN A 203 8.53 -5.62 15.63
CA ASN A 203 7.70 -6.82 15.76
C ASN A 203 6.36 -6.74 15.01
N GLY A 204 6.31 -5.96 13.95
CA GLY A 204 5.13 -5.76 13.12
C GLY A 204 5.00 -6.77 11.99
N SER A 205 3.98 -6.56 11.17
CA SER A 205 3.75 -7.28 9.92
C SER A 205 3.78 -6.28 8.76
N MET A 206 4.30 -6.70 7.61
CA MET A 206 4.34 -5.88 6.40
C MET A 206 3.83 -6.66 5.20
N TYR A 207 3.03 -6.00 4.39
CA TYR A 207 2.43 -6.56 3.18
C TYR A 207 2.78 -5.65 2.01
N ILE A 208 3.17 -6.24 0.89
CA ILE A 208 3.47 -5.51 -0.35
C ILE A 208 2.66 -6.16 -1.46
N LEU A 209 1.74 -5.41 -2.02
CA LEU A 209 0.97 -5.78 -3.20
C LEU A 209 1.49 -4.94 -4.38
N SER A 210 1.90 -5.60 -5.46
CA SER A 210 2.38 -4.91 -6.66
C SER A 210 2.11 -5.79 -7.87
N GLY A 211 1.42 -5.24 -8.87
CA GLY A 211 0.88 -6.03 -9.95
C GLY A 211 -0.03 -7.15 -9.43
N SER A 212 0.18 -8.36 -9.92
CA SER A 212 -0.57 -9.58 -9.55
C SER A 212 0.05 -10.37 -8.40
N ALA A 213 0.94 -9.78 -7.59
CA ALA A 213 1.61 -10.50 -6.51
C ALA A 213 1.53 -9.79 -5.16
N LEU A 214 1.32 -10.60 -4.10
CA LEU A 214 1.28 -10.16 -2.71
C LEU A 214 2.42 -10.81 -1.92
N MET A 215 3.29 -9.99 -1.33
CA MET A 215 4.25 -10.44 -0.33
C MET A 215 3.73 -10.20 1.07
N ILE A 216 3.85 -11.20 1.92
CA ILE A 216 3.50 -11.18 3.34
C ILE A 216 4.76 -11.38 4.16
N CYS A 217 5.11 -10.43 5.01
CA CYS A 217 6.29 -10.45 5.86
C CYS A 217 5.89 -10.35 7.33
N ASN A 218 6.30 -11.34 8.11
CA ASN A 218 6.20 -11.35 9.56
C ASN A 218 7.56 -11.72 10.14
N LYS A 219 7.74 -11.61 11.44
CA LYS A 219 8.95 -12.05 12.12
C LYS A 219 9.28 -13.52 11.77
N GLY A 220 10.43 -13.74 11.14
CA GLY A 220 10.90 -15.08 10.75
C GLY A 220 10.17 -15.73 9.56
N SER A 221 9.21 -15.06 8.93
CA SER A 221 8.47 -15.61 7.78
C SER A 221 8.26 -14.57 6.69
N LYS A 222 8.60 -14.93 5.45
CA LYS A 222 8.33 -14.14 4.25
C LYS A 222 7.74 -15.04 3.18
N ARG A 223 6.58 -14.70 2.66
CA ARG A 223 5.87 -15.47 1.63
C ARG A 223 5.45 -14.56 0.50
N ILE A 224 5.58 -15.03 -0.74
CA ILE A 224 5.07 -14.35 -1.92
C ILE A 224 4.00 -15.24 -2.53
N LEU A 225 2.85 -14.65 -2.83
CA LEU A 225 1.67 -15.33 -3.37
C LEU A 225 1.31 -14.62 -4.68
N SER A 226 1.00 -15.39 -5.72
CA SER A 226 0.26 -14.84 -6.87
C SER A 226 -1.18 -14.59 -6.45
N MET A 227 -1.73 -13.48 -6.90
CA MET A 227 -3.14 -13.17 -6.71
C MET A 227 -3.97 -13.96 -7.73
N PRO A 228 -5.27 -14.15 -7.51
CA PRO A 228 -6.16 -14.74 -8.51
C PRO A 228 -6.10 -13.99 -9.84
N GLU A 229 -6.42 -14.69 -10.95
CA GLU A 229 -6.54 -14.06 -12.27
C GLU A 229 -7.47 -12.84 -12.21
N GLN A 230 -7.13 -11.79 -12.94
CA GLN A 230 -7.82 -10.49 -12.97
C GLN A 230 -7.73 -9.66 -11.69
N THR A 231 -6.93 -10.08 -10.69
CA THR A 231 -6.65 -9.31 -9.49
C THR A 231 -5.29 -8.66 -9.62
N GLU A 232 -5.27 -7.38 -10.01
CA GLU A 232 -4.04 -6.63 -10.22
C GLU A 232 -4.14 -5.25 -9.62
N TRP A 233 -3.08 -4.81 -8.93
CA TRP A 233 -2.90 -3.44 -8.50
C TRP A 233 -1.90 -2.77 -9.44
N SER A 234 -2.31 -1.73 -10.16
CA SER A 234 -1.48 -1.11 -11.21
C SER A 234 -0.14 -0.61 -10.70
N GLY A 235 -0.10 0.02 -9.54
CA GLY A 235 1.11 0.52 -8.88
C GLY A 235 1.66 -0.43 -7.83
N THR A 236 2.01 0.15 -6.68
CA THR A 236 2.44 -0.60 -5.49
C THR A 236 1.67 -0.14 -4.27
N LEU A 237 1.26 -1.09 -3.44
CA LEU A 237 0.66 -0.85 -2.13
C LEU A 237 1.49 -1.52 -1.06
N VAL A 238 1.88 -0.76 -0.06
CA VAL A 238 2.59 -1.23 1.13
C VAL A 238 1.71 -0.99 2.34
N PHE A 239 1.39 -2.07 3.07
CA PHE A 239 0.66 -1.99 4.33
C PHE A 239 1.53 -2.53 5.46
N ALA A 240 1.56 -1.83 6.58
CA ALA A 240 2.23 -2.24 7.80
C ALA A 240 1.26 -2.20 8.98
N GLU A 241 1.27 -3.28 9.78
CA GLU A 241 0.64 -3.34 11.10
C GLU A 241 1.74 -3.35 12.14
N ILE A 242 1.82 -2.31 12.97
CA ILE A 242 2.92 -2.06 13.90
C ILE A 242 2.38 -2.10 15.34
N PRO A 243 2.80 -3.07 16.18
CA PRO A 243 2.43 -3.09 17.58
C PRO A 243 2.91 -1.84 18.32
N LEU A 244 2.03 -1.22 19.09
CA LEU A 244 2.40 -0.23 20.08
C LEU A 244 3.05 -0.96 21.26
N LYS A 245 4.15 -0.42 21.78
CA LYS A 245 4.70 -0.94 23.05
C LYS A 245 3.65 -0.74 24.12
N THR A 246 3.24 -1.81 24.80
CA THR A 246 2.52 -1.68 26.05
C THR A 246 3.42 -0.96 27.04
N PRO A 247 2.96 0.10 27.73
CA PRO A 247 3.69 0.63 28.87
C PRO A 247 3.96 -0.53 29.83
N GLU A 248 5.21 -0.73 30.24
CA GLU A 248 5.60 -1.67 31.29
C GLU A 248 4.99 -1.29 32.63
#